data_36db79d74609119461637f6cfc4d24be
#
_entry.id   36db79d74609119461637f6cfc4d24be
#
_cell.length_a   1.000
_cell.length_b   1.000
_cell.length_c   1.000
_cell.angle_alpha   90.00
_cell.angle_beta   90.00
_cell.angle_gamma   90.00
#
_symmetry.space_group_name_H-M   'P 1'
#
loop_
_entity.id
_entity.type
_entity.pdbx_description
1 polymer ?
#
loop_
_entity_poly.entity_id
_entity_poly.type
_entity_poly.pdbx_seq_one_letter_code
_entity_poly.pdbx_strand_id
1 'polypeptide(L)'
;MALAIGDIAPDFEAETTEGKISFHKWLGDSWGVLFSHPKDFTPVCTTELGTMARLKPEFDKRNAKIIGLSVDPVDNHKKWAGDIKDVTGSAVNYPMIGDTDLKISKAYGMLPASTTGTSEGRTPNDNQTVRNVFIVGPDKKIKLILVYPMSTGRNFDEVLRVLDSLQLTAKHRVSTPANWKQGEDVILGGAITDDEAKKLYPQGWKTPKPYIRVVPQPRG
;
A
#
# COMPACT_ATOMS: atom_id res chain seq x y z
N MET A 1 -5.75 16.63 -11.36
CA MET A 1 -4.33 16.61 -10.94
C MET A 1 -3.99 15.19 -10.55
N ALA A 2 -2.78 14.72 -10.85
CA ALA A 2 -2.31 13.43 -10.35
C ALA A 2 -2.05 13.55 -8.83
N LEU A 3 -2.38 12.51 -8.07
CA LEU A 3 -2.07 12.44 -6.64
C LEU A 3 -0.56 12.35 -6.42
N ALA A 4 -0.08 12.99 -5.36
CA ALA A 4 1.32 12.98 -4.94
C ALA A 4 1.48 12.49 -3.50
N ILE A 5 2.71 12.13 -3.14
CA ILE A 5 3.07 11.84 -1.74
C ILE A 5 2.87 13.13 -0.92
N GLY A 6 2.15 13.00 0.21
CA GLY A 6 1.78 14.11 1.08
C GLY A 6 0.37 14.65 0.86
N ASP A 7 -0.27 14.37 -0.27
CA ASP A 7 -1.68 14.70 -0.49
C ASP A 7 -2.59 13.91 0.45
N ILE A 8 -3.74 14.49 0.80
CA ILE A 8 -4.80 13.74 1.47
C ILE A 8 -5.33 12.69 0.49
N ALA A 9 -5.32 11.43 0.88
CA ALA A 9 -5.93 10.36 0.11
C ALA A 9 -7.42 10.67 -0.09
N PRO A 10 -7.96 10.63 -1.32
CA PRO A 10 -9.37 10.86 -1.55
C PRO A 10 -10.23 9.95 -0.68
N ASP A 11 -11.17 10.53 0.07
CA ASP A 11 -12.16 9.75 0.81
C ASP A 11 -13.26 9.28 -0.15
N PHE A 12 -13.86 8.14 0.14
CA PHE A 12 -14.95 7.59 -0.66
C PHE A 12 -15.85 6.66 0.16
N GLU A 13 -17.04 6.46 -0.31
CA GLU A 13 -17.90 5.35 0.09
C GLU A 13 -17.89 4.29 -1.02
N ALA A 14 -17.85 3.02 -0.63
CA ALA A 14 -17.81 1.91 -1.58
C ALA A 14 -18.52 0.67 -1.05
N GLU A 15 -19.13 -0.08 -1.96
CA GLU A 15 -19.55 -1.45 -1.71
C GLU A 15 -18.32 -2.37 -1.80
N THR A 16 -18.21 -3.28 -0.83
CA THR A 16 -17.14 -4.26 -0.77
C THR A 16 -17.68 -5.68 -0.54
N THR A 17 -16.81 -6.65 -0.64
CA THR A 17 -17.15 -8.04 -0.29
C THR A 17 -17.57 -8.23 1.16
N GLU A 18 -17.23 -7.28 2.03
CA GLU A 18 -17.53 -7.27 3.47
C GLU A 18 -18.59 -6.21 3.87
N GLY A 19 -19.32 -5.67 2.88
CA GLY A 19 -20.33 -4.63 3.07
C GLY A 19 -19.84 -3.24 2.69
N LYS A 20 -20.69 -2.24 2.93
CA LYS A 20 -20.40 -0.84 2.60
C LYS A 20 -19.41 -0.23 3.58
N ILE A 21 -18.43 0.49 3.05
CA ILE A 21 -17.45 1.24 3.87
C ILE A 21 -17.43 2.72 3.49
N SER A 22 -16.99 3.57 4.43
CA SER A 22 -16.45 4.92 4.20
C SER A 22 -14.95 4.83 4.50
N PHE A 23 -14.11 5.12 3.53
CA PHE A 23 -12.69 4.74 3.56
C PHE A 23 -11.92 5.34 4.74
N HIS A 24 -12.00 6.66 4.95
CA HIS A 24 -11.30 7.29 6.06
C HIS A 24 -11.80 6.81 7.43
N LYS A 25 -13.12 6.58 7.56
CA LYS A 25 -13.72 6.04 8.78
C LYS A 25 -13.30 4.59 9.00
N TRP A 26 -13.29 3.77 7.95
CA TRP A 26 -12.83 2.38 7.98
C TRP A 26 -11.36 2.29 8.36
N LEU A 27 -10.52 3.18 7.80
CA LEU A 27 -9.10 3.25 8.11
C LEU A 27 -8.86 3.56 9.60
N GLY A 28 -9.61 4.52 10.18
CA GLY A 28 -9.39 4.95 11.57
C GLY A 28 -7.97 5.45 11.77
N ASP A 29 -7.33 5.06 12.86
CA ASP A 29 -5.93 5.42 13.19
C ASP A 29 -4.90 4.39 12.69
N SER A 30 -5.32 3.49 11.80
CA SER A 30 -4.43 2.50 11.19
C SER A 30 -3.74 3.06 9.95
N TRP A 31 -2.66 2.42 9.57
CA TRP A 31 -2.13 2.53 8.21
C TRP A 31 -3.05 1.82 7.23
N GLY A 32 -3.09 2.26 5.99
CA GLY A 32 -3.88 1.63 4.93
C GLY A 32 -3.02 1.25 3.75
N VAL A 33 -3.33 0.10 3.15
CA VAL A 33 -2.77 -0.33 1.88
C VAL A 33 -3.93 -0.58 0.93
N LEU A 34 -4.20 0.40 0.08
CA LEU A 34 -5.14 0.28 -1.04
C LEU A 34 -4.37 -0.24 -2.25
N PHE A 35 -4.73 -1.42 -2.73
CA PHE A 35 -4.11 -1.99 -3.91
C PHE A 35 -5.18 -2.37 -4.94
N SER A 36 -4.87 -2.18 -6.22
CA SER A 36 -5.83 -2.42 -7.29
C SER A 36 -5.34 -3.47 -8.27
N HIS A 37 -6.27 -4.07 -9.01
CA HIS A 37 -5.98 -5.01 -10.08
C HIS A 37 -6.85 -4.73 -11.32
N PRO A 38 -6.35 -5.03 -12.55
CA PRO A 38 -7.04 -4.67 -13.79
C PRO A 38 -8.36 -5.37 -14.01
N LYS A 39 -8.47 -6.66 -13.67
CA LYS A 39 -9.65 -7.46 -13.99
C LYS A 39 -9.71 -8.73 -13.14
N ASP A 40 -10.92 -9.11 -12.71
CA ASP A 40 -11.19 -10.40 -12.08
C ASP A 40 -10.99 -11.56 -13.07
N PHE A 41 -10.81 -12.76 -12.55
CA PHE A 41 -10.61 -13.99 -13.32
C PHE A 41 -9.41 -13.91 -14.29
N THR A 42 -8.30 -13.28 -13.85
CA THR A 42 -7.06 -13.18 -14.64
C THR A 42 -5.87 -13.79 -13.88
N PRO A 43 -4.89 -14.39 -14.59
CA PRO A 43 -3.85 -15.20 -13.95
C PRO A 43 -2.99 -14.43 -12.96
N VAL A 44 -2.42 -13.28 -13.37
CA VAL A 44 -1.53 -12.48 -12.51
C VAL A 44 -2.29 -11.97 -11.28
N CYS A 45 -3.50 -11.46 -11.46
CA CYS A 45 -4.31 -10.96 -10.35
C CYS A 45 -4.67 -12.07 -9.36
N THR A 46 -4.96 -13.29 -9.83
CA THR A 46 -5.19 -14.46 -8.96
C THR A 46 -4.00 -14.69 -8.02
N THR A 47 -2.78 -14.70 -8.54
CA THR A 47 -1.56 -14.89 -7.74
C THR A 47 -1.33 -13.77 -6.74
N GLU A 48 -1.62 -12.54 -7.12
CA GLU A 48 -1.47 -11.36 -6.27
C GLU A 48 -2.46 -11.37 -5.09
N LEU A 49 -3.73 -11.63 -5.35
CA LEU A 49 -4.75 -11.61 -4.31
C LEU A 49 -4.52 -12.72 -3.26
N GLY A 50 -4.14 -13.91 -3.71
CA GLY A 50 -3.76 -14.98 -2.79
C GLY A 50 -2.49 -14.66 -1.99
N THR A 51 -1.51 -13.99 -2.60
CA THR A 51 -0.31 -13.53 -1.89
C THR A 51 -0.67 -12.49 -0.82
N MET A 52 -1.53 -11.52 -1.12
CA MET A 52 -2.00 -10.55 -0.13
C MET A 52 -2.78 -11.21 1.01
N ALA A 53 -3.60 -12.21 0.70
CA ALA A 53 -4.32 -12.97 1.73
C ALA A 53 -3.35 -13.70 2.69
N ARG A 54 -2.30 -14.31 2.16
CA ARG A 54 -1.25 -14.94 2.96
C ARG A 54 -0.47 -13.94 3.81
N LEU A 55 -0.22 -12.73 3.29
CA LEU A 55 0.54 -11.68 3.97
C LEU A 55 -0.30 -10.83 4.92
N LYS A 56 -1.64 -10.96 4.91
CA LYS A 56 -2.52 -10.16 5.77
C LYS A 56 -2.10 -10.17 7.24
N PRO A 57 -1.74 -11.30 7.86
CA PRO A 57 -1.29 -11.30 9.26
C PRO A 57 -0.04 -10.41 9.49
N GLU A 58 0.83 -10.26 8.50
CA GLU A 58 2.00 -9.39 8.59
C GLU A 58 1.62 -7.90 8.54
N PHE A 59 0.59 -7.55 7.75
CA PHE A 59 0.02 -6.21 7.77
C PHE A 59 -0.72 -5.93 9.09
N ASP A 60 -1.48 -6.88 9.61
CA ASP A 60 -2.20 -6.75 10.87
C ASP A 60 -1.24 -6.48 12.05
N LYS A 61 -0.10 -7.20 12.14
CA LYS A 61 0.96 -6.95 13.14
C LYS A 61 1.50 -5.52 13.11
N ARG A 62 1.40 -4.85 11.97
CA ARG A 62 1.85 -3.47 11.74
C ARG A 62 0.73 -2.43 11.90
N ASN A 63 -0.41 -2.83 12.45
CA ASN A 63 -1.62 -2.00 12.48
C ASN A 63 -1.93 -1.39 11.09
N ALA A 64 -1.82 -2.21 10.05
CA ALA A 64 -2.09 -1.81 8.68
C ALA A 64 -3.26 -2.61 8.10
N LYS A 65 -4.28 -1.92 7.66
CA LYS A 65 -5.46 -2.49 6.98
C LYS A 65 -5.19 -2.58 5.48
N ILE A 66 -5.53 -3.71 4.89
CA ILE A 66 -5.40 -3.89 3.44
C ILE A 66 -6.78 -3.96 2.80
N ILE A 67 -6.92 -3.38 1.61
CA ILE A 67 -8.15 -3.36 0.83
C ILE A 67 -7.83 -3.44 -0.66
N GLY A 68 -8.49 -4.37 -1.34
CA GLY A 68 -8.38 -4.54 -2.78
C GLY A 68 -9.40 -3.67 -3.53
N LEU A 69 -9.09 -3.33 -4.78
CA LEU A 69 -9.98 -2.60 -5.68
C LEU A 69 -9.87 -3.13 -7.10
N SER A 70 -10.99 -3.34 -7.75
CA SER A 70 -11.08 -3.34 -9.20
C SER A 70 -12.36 -2.66 -9.66
N VAL A 71 -12.48 -2.47 -10.97
CA VAL A 71 -13.70 -1.94 -11.58
C VAL A 71 -14.80 -3.00 -11.70
N ASP A 72 -14.49 -4.27 -11.42
CA ASP A 72 -15.47 -5.37 -11.49
C ASP A 72 -16.49 -5.27 -10.35
N PRO A 73 -17.71 -5.80 -10.54
CA PRO A 73 -18.72 -5.85 -9.50
C PRO A 73 -18.31 -6.74 -8.31
N VAL A 74 -18.76 -6.39 -7.11
CA VAL A 74 -18.53 -7.17 -5.88
C VAL A 74 -18.92 -8.64 -6.01
N ASP A 75 -19.99 -8.93 -6.73
CA ASP A 75 -20.43 -10.31 -6.96
C ASP A 75 -19.42 -11.15 -7.77
N ASN A 76 -18.65 -10.51 -8.66
CA ASN A 76 -17.56 -11.18 -9.36
C ASN A 76 -16.43 -11.51 -8.39
N HIS A 77 -16.03 -10.58 -7.52
CA HIS A 77 -15.04 -10.84 -6.48
C HIS A 77 -15.42 -12.04 -5.60
N LYS A 78 -16.69 -12.10 -5.17
CA LYS A 78 -17.20 -13.21 -4.35
C LYS A 78 -17.14 -14.55 -5.09
N LYS A 79 -17.52 -14.58 -6.38
CA LYS A 79 -17.43 -15.79 -7.20
C LYS A 79 -15.98 -16.22 -7.43
N TRP A 80 -15.09 -15.29 -7.62
CA TRP A 80 -13.67 -15.55 -7.89
C TRP A 80 -12.86 -15.98 -6.65
N ALA A 81 -13.32 -15.69 -5.46
CA ALA A 81 -12.63 -16.03 -4.20
C ALA A 81 -12.34 -17.54 -4.08
N GLY A 82 -13.21 -18.39 -4.63
CA GLY A 82 -12.99 -19.84 -4.70
C GLY A 82 -11.76 -20.20 -5.54
N ASP A 83 -11.69 -19.68 -6.76
CA ASP A 83 -10.58 -19.94 -7.69
C ASP A 83 -9.24 -19.45 -7.12
N ILE A 84 -9.24 -18.26 -6.46
CA ILE A 84 -8.05 -17.72 -5.80
C ILE A 84 -7.55 -18.71 -4.74
N LYS A 85 -8.44 -19.23 -3.91
CA LYS A 85 -8.10 -20.22 -2.87
C LYS A 85 -7.56 -21.50 -3.50
N ASP A 86 -8.20 -22.01 -4.54
CA ASP A 86 -7.83 -23.27 -5.19
C ASP A 86 -6.44 -23.17 -5.83
N VAL A 87 -6.14 -22.03 -6.47
CA VAL A 87 -4.86 -21.82 -7.15
C VAL A 87 -3.72 -21.51 -6.16
N THR A 88 -3.98 -20.73 -5.11
CA THR A 88 -2.93 -20.17 -4.25
C THR A 88 -2.85 -20.82 -2.86
N GLY A 89 -3.82 -21.62 -2.50
CA GLY A 89 -3.98 -22.19 -1.16
C GLY A 89 -4.43 -21.16 -0.10
N SER A 90 -4.72 -19.91 -0.48
CA SER A 90 -5.05 -18.83 0.44
C SER A 90 -6.40 -18.20 0.08
N ALA A 91 -7.37 -18.27 1.00
CA ALA A 91 -8.65 -17.59 0.82
C ALA A 91 -8.49 -16.08 1.04
N VAL A 92 -9.14 -15.27 0.19
CA VAL A 92 -9.23 -13.81 0.38
C VAL A 92 -9.86 -13.52 1.75
N ASN A 93 -9.19 -12.72 2.56
CA ASN A 93 -9.52 -12.43 3.95
C ASN A 93 -9.47 -10.92 4.27
N TYR A 94 -9.73 -10.11 3.26
CA TYR A 94 -9.78 -8.65 3.32
C TYR A 94 -10.87 -8.14 2.37
N PRO A 95 -11.42 -6.92 2.59
CA PRO A 95 -12.45 -6.37 1.73
C PRO A 95 -11.91 -6.05 0.32
N MET A 96 -12.76 -6.30 -0.68
CA MET A 96 -12.51 -5.96 -2.08
C MET A 96 -13.61 -5.03 -2.59
N ILE A 97 -13.20 -3.87 -3.12
CA ILE A 97 -14.08 -2.82 -3.65
C ILE A 97 -14.47 -3.15 -5.08
N GLY A 98 -15.77 -3.03 -5.39
CA GLY A 98 -16.29 -3.01 -6.74
C GLY A 98 -16.54 -1.58 -7.22
N ASP A 99 -15.58 -0.99 -7.94
CA ASP A 99 -15.64 0.40 -8.45
C ASP A 99 -16.30 0.45 -9.83
N THR A 100 -17.57 0.02 -9.90
CA THR A 100 -18.28 -0.17 -11.18
C THR A 100 -18.60 1.13 -11.92
N ASP A 101 -18.64 2.27 -11.23
CA ASP A 101 -18.83 3.59 -11.80
C ASP A 101 -17.49 4.34 -12.04
N LEU A 102 -16.37 3.69 -11.81
CA LEU A 102 -14.99 4.16 -12.05
C LEU A 102 -14.59 5.39 -11.24
N LYS A 103 -15.35 5.76 -10.22
CA LYS A 103 -15.12 6.99 -9.46
C LYS A 103 -13.84 6.92 -8.65
N ILE A 104 -13.61 5.81 -7.96
CA ILE A 104 -12.44 5.64 -7.10
C ILE A 104 -11.18 5.51 -7.97
N SER A 105 -11.24 4.67 -9.01
CA SER A 105 -10.12 4.50 -9.95
C SER A 105 -9.70 5.83 -10.60
N LYS A 106 -10.67 6.70 -10.93
CA LYS A 106 -10.37 8.04 -11.45
C LYS A 106 -9.83 8.99 -10.38
N ALA A 107 -10.42 9.00 -9.18
CA ALA A 107 -9.97 9.84 -8.08
C ALA A 107 -8.52 9.53 -7.65
N TYR A 108 -8.14 8.25 -7.72
CA TYR A 108 -6.78 7.79 -7.42
C TYR A 108 -5.83 7.81 -8.64
N GLY A 109 -6.27 8.36 -9.77
CA GLY A 109 -5.44 8.47 -10.98
C GLY A 109 -5.10 7.13 -11.64
N MET A 110 -5.81 6.07 -11.31
CA MET A 110 -5.63 4.74 -11.94
C MET A 110 -6.21 4.70 -13.35
N LEU A 111 -7.23 5.51 -13.62
CA LEU A 111 -7.82 5.73 -14.93
C LEU A 111 -7.78 7.22 -15.27
N PRO A 112 -7.64 7.59 -16.55
CA PRO A 112 -7.75 8.99 -16.98
C PRO A 112 -9.07 9.60 -16.51
N ALA A 113 -9.03 10.87 -16.06
CA ALA A 113 -10.23 11.59 -15.64
C ALA A 113 -11.26 11.71 -16.77
N SER A 114 -10.81 11.67 -18.01
CA SER A 114 -11.65 11.67 -19.22
C SER A 114 -12.34 10.32 -19.52
N THR A 115 -12.00 9.25 -18.78
CA THR A 115 -12.66 7.95 -18.95
C THR A 115 -14.14 8.08 -18.63
N THR A 116 -14.99 7.68 -19.58
CA THR A 116 -16.45 7.73 -19.45
C THR A 116 -17.05 6.33 -19.31
N GLY A 117 -18.34 6.25 -19.00
CA GLY A 117 -19.08 5.01 -18.85
C GLY A 117 -18.85 4.32 -17.51
N THR A 118 -19.05 3.03 -17.49
CA THR A 118 -18.99 2.14 -16.31
C THR A 118 -18.03 0.98 -16.57
N SER A 119 -17.97 0.05 -15.65
CA SER A 119 -17.19 -1.19 -15.81
C SER A 119 -17.76 -2.15 -16.87
N GLU A 120 -19.00 -1.93 -17.31
CA GLU A 120 -19.67 -2.81 -18.28
C GLU A 120 -18.93 -2.84 -19.62
N GLY A 121 -18.67 -4.04 -20.12
CA GLY A 121 -17.97 -4.26 -21.39
C GLY A 121 -16.47 -3.98 -21.37
N ARG A 122 -15.89 -3.51 -20.26
CA ARG A 122 -14.45 -3.24 -20.16
C ARG A 122 -13.63 -4.53 -20.14
N THR A 123 -12.53 -4.50 -20.85
CA THR A 123 -11.55 -5.58 -20.94
C THR A 123 -10.36 -5.31 -19.99
N PRO A 124 -9.46 -6.29 -19.75
CA PRO A 124 -8.21 -6.03 -19.03
C PRO A 124 -7.39 -4.89 -19.64
N ASN A 125 -7.38 -4.76 -20.98
CA ASN A 125 -6.64 -3.70 -21.67
C ASN A 125 -7.19 -2.30 -21.38
N ASP A 126 -8.51 -2.17 -21.20
CA ASP A 126 -9.13 -0.90 -20.82
C ASP A 126 -8.74 -0.47 -19.40
N ASN A 127 -8.27 -1.41 -18.58
CA ASN A 127 -7.90 -1.23 -17.17
C ASN A 127 -6.40 -1.48 -16.93
N GLN A 128 -5.56 -1.46 -17.97
CA GLN A 128 -4.14 -1.82 -17.86
C GLN A 128 -3.36 -0.96 -16.83
N THR A 129 -3.85 0.24 -16.51
CA THR A 129 -3.26 1.14 -15.52
C THR A 129 -3.79 0.92 -14.09
N VAL A 130 -4.74 0.03 -13.90
CA VAL A 130 -5.33 -0.30 -12.59
C VAL A 130 -4.50 -1.39 -11.91
N ARG A 131 -3.22 -1.16 -11.68
CA ARG A 131 -2.31 -2.06 -10.91
C ARG A 131 -1.41 -1.21 -10.03
N ASN A 132 -2.03 -0.57 -9.05
CA ASN A 132 -1.39 0.39 -8.18
C ASN A 132 -1.37 -0.09 -6.73
N VAL A 133 -0.47 0.48 -5.93
CA VAL A 133 -0.49 0.40 -4.47
C VAL A 133 -0.37 1.80 -3.91
N PHE A 134 -1.25 2.15 -3.00
CA PHE A 134 -1.16 3.37 -2.19
C PHE A 134 -1.02 2.98 -0.73
N ILE A 135 0.06 3.45 -0.07
CA ILE A 135 0.14 3.40 1.38
C ILE A 135 -0.37 4.74 1.91
N VAL A 136 -1.35 4.67 2.80
CA VAL A 136 -1.98 5.83 3.44
C VAL A 136 -1.65 5.79 4.94
N GLY A 137 -1.13 6.89 5.47
CA GLY A 137 -0.83 7.00 6.89
C GLY A 137 -2.08 7.23 7.76
N PRO A 138 -1.95 7.13 9.09
CA PRO A 138 -3.02 7.48 10.04
C PRO A 138 -3.54 8.92 9.86
N ASP A 139 -2.69 9.82 9.39
CA ASP A 139 -3.00 11.21 9.04
C ASP A 139 -3.79 11.36 7.73
N LYS A 140 -4.23 10.25 7.13
CA LYS A 140 -4.93 10.18 5.85
C LYS A 140 -4.12 10.68 4.65
N LYS A 141 -2.82 10.86 4.80
CA LYS A 141 -1.94 11.29 3.70
C LYS A 141 -1.32 10.09 2.98
N ILE A 142 -1.18 10.24 1.68
CA ILE A 142 -0.46 9.30 0.83
C ILE A 142 1.03 9.32 1.21
N LYS A 143 1.59 8.16 1.50
CA LYS A 143 2.99 7.95 1.89
C LYS A 143 3.80 7.22 0.83
N LEU A 144 3.14 6.42 0.00
CA LEU A 144 3.75 5.69 -1.11
C LEU A 144 2.74 5.55 -2.24
N ILE A 145 3.22 5.64 -3.46
CA ILE A 145 2.48 5.28 -4.68
C ILE A 145 3.39 4.35 -5.51
N LEU A 146 2.90 3.14 -5.81
CA LEU A 146 3.53 2.23 -6.75
C LEU A 146 2.58 1.99 -7.92
N VAL A 147 3.11 2.03 -9.13
CA VAL A 147 2.35 1.76 -10.36
C VAL A 147 3.08 0.68 -11.14
N TYR A 148 2.40 -0.39 -11.46
CA TYR A 148 2.95 -1.53 -12.19
C TYR A 148 2.24 -1.71 -13.52
N PRO A 149 2.94 -2.14 -14.58
CA PRO A 149 2.29 -2.54 -15.83
C PRO A 149 1.42 -3.78 -15.60
N MET A 150 0.36 -3.93 -16.39
CA MET A 150 -0.62 -5.01 -16.26
C MET A 150 0.03 -6.41 -16.30
N SER A 151 1.11 -6.57 -17.06
CA SER A 151 1.83 -7.84 -17.24
C SER A 151 2.73 -8.25 -16.08
N THR A 152 2.96 -7.36 -15.09
CA THR A 152 3.94 -7.58 -14.03
C THR A 152 3.28 -7.71 -12.67
N GLY A 153 3.40 -8.90 -12.07
CA GLY A 153 3.00 -9.14 -10.67
C GLY A 153 3.88 -8.35 -9.70
N ARG A 154 3.24 -7.79 -8.66
CA ARG A 154 3.92 -6.93 -7.67
C ARG A 154 4.72 -7.75 -6.65
N ASN A 155 5.77 -7.12 -6.13
CA ASN A 155 6.50 -7.62 -4.97
C ASN A 155 5.89 -7.04 -3.68
N PHE A 156 5.05 -7.81 -2.99
CA PHE A 156 4.41 -7.36 -1.75
C PHE A 156 5.33 -7.40 -0.53
N ASP A 157 6.44 -8.13 -0.58
CA ASP A 157 7.48 -8.04 0.46
C ASP A 157 8.14 -6.64 0.45
N GLU A 158 8.27 -6.02 -0.73
CA GLU A 158 8.70 -4.62 -0.84
C GLU A 158 7.65 -3.66 -0.25
N VAL A 159 6.36 -3.92 -0.42
CA VAL A 159 5.31 -3.12 0.21
C VAL A 159 5.41 -3.19 1.74
N LEU A 160 5.63 -4.38 2.31
CA LEU A 160 5.87 -4.56 3.74
C LEU A 160 7.14 -3.85 4.19
N ARG A 161 8.25 -4.00 3.45
CA ARG A 161 9.53 -3.33 3.73
C ARG A 161 9.38 -1.81 3.78
N VAL A 162 8.67 -1.23 2.82
CA VAL A 162 8.44 0.23 2.80
C VAL A 162 7.50 0.65 3.92
N LEU A 163 6.48 -0.14 4.25
CA LEU A 163 5.60 0.13 5.39
C LEU A 163 6.40 0.17 6.70
N ASP A 164 7.31 -0.80 6.92
CA ASP A 164 8.20 -0.83 8.09
C ASP A 164 9.07 0.44 8.13
N SER A 165 9.65 0.83 7.00
CA SER A 165 10.44 2.06 6.88
C SER A 165 9.62 3.31 7.22
N LEU A 166 8.40 3.42 6.68
CA LEU A 166 7.52 4.56 6.92
C LEU A 166 7.10 4.66 8.38
N GLN A 167 6.80 3.53 9.03
CA GLN A 167 6.45 3.48 10.45
C GLN A 167 7.62 3.86 11.34
N LEU A 168 8.82 3.36 11.03
CA LEU A 168 10.04 3.70 11.75
C LEU A 168 10.37 5.20 11.66
N THR A 169 10.34 5.75 10.44
CA THR A 169 10.68 7.16 10.20
C THR A 169 9.59 8.13 10.68
N ALA A 170 8.35 7.68 10.82
CA ALA A 170 7.29 8.48 11.45
C ALA A 170 7.48 8.63 12.97
N LYS A 171 8.09 7.63 13.63
CA LYS A 171 8.31 7.64 15.09
C LYS A 171 9.67 8.23 15.46
N HIS A 172 10.66 8.04 14.61
CA HIS A 172 12.05 8.37 14.90
C HIS A 172 12.62 9.31 13.85
N ARG A 173 13.53 10.17 14.24
CA ARG A 173 14.20 11.14 13.36
C ARG A 173 15.35 10.47 12.59
N VAL A 174 15.03 9.41 11.86
CA VAL A 174 15.97 8.61 11.06
C VAL A 174 15.46 8.43 9.63
N SER A 175 16.34 8.00 8.75
CA SER A 175 16.02 7.58 7.38
C SER A 175 16.58 6.17 7.16
N THR A 176 15.90 5.38 6.38
CA THR A 176 16.35 4.03 6.00
C THR A 176 17.22 4.10 4.74
N PRO A 177 18.40 3.47 4.72
CA PRO A 177 19.22 3.41 3.51
C PRO A 177 18.60 2.54 2.41
N ALA A 178 19.19 2.59 1.23
CA ALA A 178 18.78 1.73 0.11
C ALA A 178 18.81 0.25 0.54
N ASN A 179 17.77 -0.50 0.11
CA ASN A 179 17.59 -1.92 0.41
C ASN A 179 17.51 -2.30 1.91
N TRP A 180 17.37 -1.31 2.79
CA TRP A 180 17.24 -1.53 4.23
C TRP A 180 16.14 -2.55 4.55
N LYS A 181 16.42 -3.41 5.52
CA LYS A 181 15.48 -4.34 6.11
C LYS A 181 15.32 -4.08 7.60
N GLN A 182 14.18 -4.47 8.15
CA GLN A 182 13.88 -4.36 9.57
C GLN A 182 15.01 -4.97 10.41
N GLY A 183 15.55 -4.18 11.34
CA GLY A 183 16.67 -4.55 12.22
C GLY A 183 18.05 -4.06 11.78
N GLU A 184 18.20 -3.60 10.55
CA GLU A 184 19.46 -3.07 10.03
C GLU A 184 19.70 -1.61 10.49
N ASP A 185 20.96 -1.18 10.42
CA ASP A 185 21.38 0.19 10.74
C ASP A 185 20.62 1.22 9.88
N VAL A 186 20.39 2.40 10.45
CA VAL A 186 19.69 3.52 9.82
C VAL A 186 20.55 4.78 9.80
N ILE A 187 20.13 5.77 9.03
CA ILE A 187 20.81 7.05 8.90
C ILE A 187 20.11 8.06 9.81
N LEU A 188 20.87 8.71 10.68
CA LEU A 188 20.36 9.78 11.53
C LEU A 188 19.97 11.00 10.69
N GLY A 189 18.81 11.58 10.98
CA GLY A 189 18.28 12.71 10.23
C GLY A 189 19.26 13.89 10.15
N GLY A 190 19.44 14.46 8.96
CA GLY A 190 20.42 15.51 8.72
C GLY A 190 20.22 16.80 9.54
N ALA A 191 18.98 17.07 9.95
CA ALA A 191 18.62 18.24 10.76
C ALA A 191 18.93 18.06 12.26
N ILE A 192 19.32 16.86 12.72
CA ILE A 192 19.66 16.61 14.13
C ILE A 192 21.07 17.14 14.39
N THR A 193 21.24 18.02 15.39
CA THR A 193 22.54 18.49 15.82
C THR A 193 23.34 17.38 16.50
N ASP A 194 24.67 17.51 16.59
CA ASP A 194 25.50 16.51 17.26
C ASP A 194 25.20 16.41 18.77
N ASP A 195 24.79 17.49 19.42
CA ASP A 195 24.38 17.45 20.81
C ASP A 195 23.05 16.73 21.04
N GLU A 196 22.09 16.89 20.13
CA GLU A 196 20.85 16.10 20.13
C GLU A 196 21.14 14.63 19.82
N ALA A 197 22.00 14.37 18.82
CA ALA A 197 22.43 13.02 18.46
C ALA A 197 23.09 12.28 19.62
N LYS A 198 23.98 12.93 20.40
CA LYS A 198 24.61 12.36 21.60
C LYS A 198 23.60 11.98 22.68
N LYS A 199 22.50 12.76 22.82
CA LYS A 199 21.42 12.42 23.76
C LYS A 199 20.62 11.20 23.31
N LEU A 200 20.33 11.09 22.00
CA LEU A 200 19.58 9.97 21.43
C LEU A 200 20.42 8.68 21.32
N TYR A 201 21.70 8.84 21.04
CA TYR A 201 22.66 7.75 20.83
C TYR A 201 23.93 8.00 21.63
N PRO A 202 23.91 7.82 22.98
CA PRO A 202 25.07 8.07 23.86
C PRO A 202 26.32 7.25 23.51
N GLN A 203 26.11 6.07 22.89
CA GLN A 203 27.17 5.19 22.41
C GLN A 203 27.84 5.72 21.12
N GLY A 204 27.36 6.83 20.57
CA GLY A 204 27.88 7.44 19.35
C GLY A 204 27.30 6.80 18.08
N TRP A 205 27.90 7.13 16.97
CA TRP A 205 27.50 6.69 15.63
C TRP A 205 28.71 6.49 14.73
N LYS A 206 28.53 5.76 13.64
CA LYS A 206 29.54 5.64 12.58
C LYS A 206 29.41 6.82 11.61
N THR A 207 30.55 7.40 11.20
CA THR A 207 30.59 8.53 10.25
C THR A 207 31.46 8.17 9.04
N PRO A 208 30.93 7.40 8.07
CA PRO A 208 31.68 7.06 6.85
C PRO A 208 32.05 8.29 6.02
N LYS A 209 31.24 9.33 6.08
CA LYS A 209 31.45 10.66 5.49
C LYS A 209 30.84 11.72 6.42
N PRO A 210 31.29 12.98 6.36
CA PRO A 210 30.80 14.06 7.26
C PRO A 210 29.28 14.28 7.22
N TYR A 211 28.62 13.90 6.11
CA TYR A 211 27.18 14.05 5.92
C TYR A 211 26.39 12.76 6.18
N ILE A 212 27.04 11.65 6.60
CA ILE A 212 26.40 10.36 6.87
C ILE A 212 26.69 9.94 8.30
N ARG A 213 25.66 9.89 9.14
CA ARG A 213 25.72 9.39 10.51
C ARG A 213 24.86 8.13 10.61
N VAL A 214 25.50 6.99 10.79
CA VAL A 214 24.86 5.66 10.83
C VAL A 214 24.72 5.22 12.28
N VAL A 215 23.51 4.83 12.66
CA VAL A 215 23.14 4.37 14.00
C VAL A 215 22.40 3.05 13.94
N PRO A 216 22.44 2.23 15.01
CA PRO A 216 21.54 1.09 15.11
C PRO A 216 20.08 1.51 15.02
N GLN A 217 19.23 0.67 14.43
CA GLN A 217 17.80 0.94 14.38
C GLN A 217 17.27 1.19 15.80
N PRO A 218 16.56 2.32 16.04
CA PRO A 218 15.93 2.55 17.34
C PRO A 218 14.85 1.49 17.61
N ARG A 219 14.79 1.05 18.86
CA ARG A 219 13.74 0.14 19.33
C ARG A 219 12.46 0.96 19.54
N GLY A 220 11.38 0.54 18.92
CA GLY A 220 10.08 1.20 19.00
C GLY A 220 9.20 0.70 20.09
#